data_0c13d950f2d45b9ce1a35da034c8386a
#
_entry.id   0c13d950f2d45b9ce1a35da034c8386a
#
_cell.length_a   1.000
_cell.length_b   1.000
_cell.length_c   1.000
_cell.angle_alpha   90.00
_cell.angle_beta   90.00
_cell.angle_gamma   90.00
#
_symmetry.space_group_name_H-M   'P 1'
#
loop_
_entity.id
_entity.type
_entity.pdbx_description
1 polymer ?
#
loop_
_entity_poly.entity_id
_entity_poly.type
_entity_poly.pdbx_seq_one_letter_code
_entity_poly.pdbx_strand_id
1 'polypeptide(L)'
;SMPRLFNFAAIISFAQMNIPFLISFAGLFMIMIGVINMDTSLNCLSIVSMSVILLYVFLNYISTLRVLNKTFLVNYNDKYKTIEDISINEFSILLLIFLAILFFGVFTGGSIVKVIDTFTIIVGDLFGV
;
A
#
# COMPACT_ATOMS: atom_id res chain seq x y z
N SER A 1 8.38 -5.74 -25.83
CA SER A 1 7.72 -4.69 -25.04
C SER A 1 6.26 -5.07 -24.77
N MET A 2 5.87 -5.03 -23.54
CA MET A 2 4.51 -5.37 -23.09
C MET A 2 3.92 -4.15 -22.38
N PRO A 3 3.43 -3.12 -23.10
CA PRO A 3 3.03 -1.86 -22.47
C PRO A 3 1.82 -2.01 -21.55
N ARG A 4 0.86 -2.86 -21.89
CA ARG A 4 -0.33 -3.11 -21.07
C ARG A 4 0.02 -3.83 -19.78
N LEU A 5 0.81 -4.89 -19.86
CA LEU A 5 1.27 -5.63 -18.70
C LEU A 5 2.11 -4.73 -17.77
N PHE A 6 2.98 -3.90 -18.34
CA PHE A 6 3.79 -2.95 -17.58
C PHE A 6 2.92 -1.97 -16.78
N ASN A 7 1.91 -1.39 -17.39
CA ASN A 7 1.02 -0.45 -16.72
C ASN A 7 0.31 -1.10 -15.52
N PHE A 8 -0.22 -2.32 -15.68
CA PHE A 8 -0.85 -3.03 -14.58
C PHE A 8 0.14 -3.45 -13.49
N ALA A 9 1.30 -3.93 -13.88
CA ALA A 9 2.36 -4.28 -12.94
C ALA A 9 2.82 -3.05 -12.14
N ALA A 10 2.95 -1.89 -12.77
CA ALA A 10 3.28 -0.64 -12.10
C ALA A 10 2.21 -0.23 -11.09
N ILE A 11 0.93 -0.30 -11.48
CA ILE A 11 -0.19 0.04 -10.60
C ILE A 11 -0.26 -0.89 -9.38
N ILE A 12 -0.14 -2.20 -9.59
CA ILE A 12 -0.14 -3.19 -8.50
C ILE A 12 1.09 -2.97 -7.58
N SER A 13 2.24 -2.66 -8.16
CA SER A 13 3.44 -2.34 -7.40
C SER A 13 3.27 -1.08 -6.56
N PHE A 14 2.62 -0.05 -7.08
CA PHE A 14 2.28 1.14 -6.32
C PHE A 14 1.29 0.85 -5.17
N ALA A 15 0.33 -0.05 -5.39
CA ALA A 15 -0.54 -0.51 -4.30
C ALA A 15 0.27 -1.18 -3.18
N GLN A 16 1.28 -1.97 -3.52
CA GLN A 16 2.16 -2.64 -2.58
C GLN A 16 3.09 -1.67 -1.83
N MET A 17 3.43 -0.53 -2.41
CA MET A 17 4.22 0.54 -1.78
C MET A 17 3.46 1.33 -0.71
N ASN A 18 2.23 0.98 -0.39
CA ASN A 18 1.38 1.71 0.56
C ASN A 18 1.14 3.18 0.18
N ILE A 19 0.96 3.44 -1.11
CA ILE A 19 0.63 4.78 -1.58
C ILE A 19 -0.78 5.17 -1.08
N PRO A 20 -1.00 6.40 -0.64
CA PRO A 20 -2.32 6.90 -0.26
C PRO A 20 -3.37 6.60 -1.34
N PHE A 21 -4.61 6.42 -0.94
CA PHE A 21 -5.78 6.04 -1.75
C PHE A 21 -5.85 4.56 -2.16
N LEU A 22 -4.86 3.74 -1.81
CA LEU A 22 -4.87 2.31 -2.06
C LEU A 22 -5.12 1.52 -0.76
N ILE A 23 -5.68 0.33 -0.91
CA ILE A 23 -6.12 -0.50 0.23
C ILE A 23 -5.00 -0.79 1.24
N SER A 24 -3.79 -1.01 0.77
CA SER A 24 -2.62 -1.30 1.61
C SER A 24 -2.26 -0.15 2.56
N PHE A 25 -2.45 1.09 2.12
CA PHE A 25 -2.23 2.28 2.94
C PHE A 25 -3.21 2.33 4.12
N ALA A 26 -4.48 2.01 3.88
CA ALA A 26 -5.49 1.98 4.93
C ALA A 26 -5.13 0.98 6.04
N GLY A 27 -4.69 -0.23 5.68
CA GLY A 27 -4.27 -1.25 6.63
C GLY A 27 -3.06 -0.82 7.45
N LEU A 28 -2.03 -0.28 6.80
CA LEU A 28 -0.83 0.22 7.48
C LEU A 28 -1.17 1.35 8.46
N PHE A 29 -2.03 2.28 8.04
CA PHE A 29 -2.44 3.41 8.87
C PHE A 29 -3.19 2.96 10.12
N MET A 30 -4.08 1.96 10.01
CA MET A 30 -4.76 1.35 11.15
C MET A 30 -3.78 0.71 12.14
N ILE A 31 -2.76 0.02 11.64
CA ILE A 31 -1.72 -0.57 12.49
C ILE A 31 -0.95 0.53 13.22
N MET A 32 -0.59 1.62 12.56
CA MET A 32 0.11 2.75 13.17
C MET A 32 -0.72 3.39 14.29
N ILE A 33 -2.01 3.61 14.08
CA ILE A 33 -2.92 4.12 15.11
C ILE A 33 -2.99 3.15 16.29
N GLY A 34 -3.10 1.84 16.03
CA GLY A 34 -3.12 0.82 17.08
C GLY A 34 -1.87 0.86 17.96
N VAL A 35 -0.70 1.05 17.36
CA VAL A 35 0.59 1.15 18.07
C VAL A 35 0.67 2.43 18.91
N ILE A 36 0.20 3.55 18.39
CA ILE A 36 0.18 4.83 19.15
C ILE A 36 -0.72 4.75 20.37
N ASN A 37 -1.81 3.98 20.27
CA ASN A 37 -2.78 3.78 21.35
C ASN A 37 -2.36 2.74 22.39
N MET A 38 -1.24 2.08 22.21
CA MET A 38 -0.68 1.22 23.25
C MET A 38 -0.32 2.03 24.49
N ASP A 39 -0.70 1.48 25.62
CA ASP A 39 -0.65 2.11 26.95
C ASP A 39 0.62 2.93 27.22
N THR A 40 0.45 4.08 27.82
CA THR A 40 1.51 5.05 28.14
C THR A 40 2.64 4.49 29.03
N SER A 41 2.41 3.36 29.68
CA SER A 41 3.43 2.66 30.50
C SER A 41 4.55 2.00 29.67
N LEU A 42 4.35 1.85 28.36
CA LEU A 42 5.26 1.14 27.44
C LEU A 42 5.79 2.04 26.31
N ASN A 43 6.07 3.30 26.60
CA ASN A 43 6.54 4.27 25.59
C ASN A 43 7.74 3.76 24.76
N CYS A 44 8.64 3.02 25.37
CA CYS A 44 9.79 2.44 24.66
C CYS A 44 9.34 1.41 23.62
N LEU A 45 8.38 0.56 23.94
CA LEU A 45 7.87 -0.46 23.02
C LEU A 45 7.13 0.17 21.83
N SER A 46 6.35 1.23 22.04
CA SER A 46 5.65 1.92 20.97
C SER A 46 6.63 2.62 20.01
N ILE A 47 7.69 3.24 20.52
CA ILE A 47 8.73 3.86 19.70
C ILE A 47 9.48 2.82 18.88
N VAL A 48 9.85 1.68 19.47
CA VAL A 48 10.52 0.59 18.76
C VAL A 48 9.62 0.03 17.66
N SER A 49 8.35 -0.25 17.96
CA SER A 49 7.41 -0.79 16.96
C SER A 49 7.15 0.19 15.82
N MET A 50 7.03 1.49 16.08
CA MET A 50 6.93 2.50 15.03
C MET A 50 8.19 2.54 14.15
N SER A 51 9.37 2.44 14.74
CA SER A 51 10.63 2.40 14.00
C SER A 51 10.71 1.18 13.07
N VAL A 52 10.26 0.02 13.54
CA VAL A 52 10.21 -1.21 12.73
C VAL A 52 9.22 -1.08 11.57
N ILE A 53 8.04 -0.49 11.79
CA ILE A 53 7.05 -0.26 10.74
C ILE A 53 7.61 0.67 9.66
N LEU A 54 8.24 1.78 10.04
CA LEU A 54 8.86 2.71 9.10
C LEU A 54 9.96 2.05 8.29
N LEU A 55 10.80 1.26 8.93
CA LEU A 55 11.86 0.50 8.26
C LEU A 55 11.27 -0.51 7.27
N TYR A 56 10.21 -1.22 7.64
CA TYR A 56 9.49 -2.12 6.75
C TYR A 56 8.97 -1.41 5.50
N VAL A 57 8.32 -0.26 5.66
CA VAL A 57 7.79 0.52 4.53
C VAL A 57 8.92 0.93 3.59
N PHE A 58 10.04 1.40 4.14
CA PHE A 58 11.20 1.82 3.36
C PHE A 58 11.82 0.68 2.57
N LEU A 59 12.03 -0.47 3.20
CA LEU A 59 12.56 -1.67 2.54
C LEU A 59 11.63 -2.20 1.46
N ASN A 60 10.33 -2.19 1.72
CA ASN A 60 9.31 -2.61 0.76
C ASN A 60 9.32 -1.69 -0.48
N TYR A 61 9.43 -0.39 -0.27
CA TYR A 61 9.55 0.59 -1.35
C TYR A 61 10.76 0.32 -2.27
N ILE A 62 11.94 0.17 -1.67
CA ILE A 62 13.18 -0.12 -2.43
C ILE A 62 13.06 -1.46 -3.18
N SER A 63 12.55 -2.49 -2.52
CA SER A 63 12.39 -3.83 -3.10
C SER A 63 11.48 -3.79 -4.33
N THR A 64 10.34 -3.13 -4.21
CA THR A 64 9.35 -3.03 -5.29
C THR A 64 9.88 -2.25 -6.49
N LEU A 65 10.56 -1.12 -6.25
CA LEU A 65 11.22 -0.37 -7.33
C LEU A 65 12.31 -1.20 -8.03
N ARG A 66 13.08 -1.95 -7.26
CA ARG A 66 14.13 -2.82 -7.83
C ARG A 66 13.53 -3.91 -8.71
N VAL A 67 12.43 -4.53 -8.29
CA VAL A 67 11.73 -5.55 -9.07
C VAL A 67 11.18 -4.93 -10.35
N LEU A 68 10.50 -3.79 -10.30
CA LEU A 68 9.98 -3.08 -11.48
C LEU A 68 11.09 -2.76 -12.47
N ASN A 69 12.18 -2.18 -12.00
CA ASN A 69 13.32 -1.84 -12.84
C ASN A 69 13.92 -3.07 -13.51
N LYS A 70 14.17 -4.14 -12.77
CA LYS A 70 14.75 -5.36 -13.32
C LYS A 70 13.84 -6.07 -14.32
N THR A 71 12.54 -6.05 -14.07
CA THR A 71 11.58 -6.81 -14.89
C THR A 71 11.23 -6.08 -16.17
N PHE A 72 11.08 -4.75 -16.13
CA PHE A 72 10.50 -4.00 -17.23
C PHE A 72 11.43 -2.97 -17.88
N LEU A 73 12.35 -2.38 -17.11
CA LEU A 73 13.15 -1.25 -17.57
C LEU A 73 14.59 -1.60 -17.97
N VAL A 74 15.13 -2.70 -17.45
CA VAL A 74 16.52 -3.11 -17.73
C VAL A 74 16.55 -4.33 -18.63
N ASN A 75 17.17 -4.15 -19.79
CA ASN A 75 17.55 -5.14 -20.80
C ASN A 75 16.44 -5.64 -21.73
N TYR A 76 16.46 -5.03 -22.90
CA TYR A 76 16.05 -5.61 -24.14
C TYR A 76 16.97 -6.81 -24.46
N ASN A 77 16.66 -7.97 -23.90
CA ASN A 77 17.24 -9.20 -24.39
C ASN A 77 16.48 -9.56 -25.67
N ASP A 78 17.19 -9.57 -26.80
CA ASP A 78 16.63 -9.94 -28.11
C ASP A 78 15.89 -11.28 -28.10
N LYS A 79 16.17 -12.11 -27.10
CA LYS A 79 15.55 -13.41 -26.88
C LYS A 79 14.05 -13.35 -26.54
N TYR A 80 13.53 -12.19 -26.13
CA TYR A 80 12.14 -11.99 -25.69
C TYR A 80 11.32 -11.08 -26.61
N LYS A 81 11.83 -10.82 -27.83
CA LYS A 81 11.13 -10.00 -28.84
C LYS A 81 9.79 -10.59 -29.31
N THR A 82 9.58 -11.89 -29.09
CA THR A 82 8.42 -12.64 -29.58
C THR A 82 7.33 -12.84 -28.54
N ILE A 83 7.47 -12.25 -27.33
CA ILE A 83 6.44 -12.38 -26.27
C ILE A 83 5.29 -11.43 -26.60
N GLU A 84 4.11 -11.99 -26.78
CA GLU A 84 2.88 -11.25 -27.01
C GLU A 84 2.44 -10.52 -25.73
N ASP A 85 1.79 -9.38 -25.90
CA ASP A 85 1.18 -8.61 -24.82
C ASP A 85 -0.10 -9.33 -24.31
N ILE A 86 -0.66 -8.84 -23.21
CA ILE A 86 -1.84 -9.41 -22.54
C ILE A 86 -3.02 -9.49 -23.51
N SER A 87 -3.72 -10.64 -23.51
CA SER A 87 -4.98 -10.83 -24.23
C SER A 87 -6.09 -9.94 -23.63
N ILE A 88 -7.15 -9.69 -24.40
CA ILE A 88 -8.30 -8.86 -23.98
C ILE A 88 -8.96 -9.44 -22.73
N ASN A 89 -9.03 -10.77 -22.62
CA ASN A 89 -9.64 -11.44 -21.47
C ASN A 89 -8.80 -11.26 -20.19
N GLU A 90 -7.50 -11.38 -20.29
CA GLU A 90 -6.56 -11.13 -19.19
C GLU A 90 -6.59 -9.66 -18.76
N PHE A 91 -6.68 -8.75 -19.72
CA PHE A 91 -6.81 -7.33 -19.48
C PHE A 91 -8.08 -7.01 -18.67
N SER A 92 -9.22 -7.62 -18.99
CA SER A 92 -10.48 -7.39 -18.27
C SER A 92 -10.41 -7.87 -16.82
N ILE A 93 -9.76 -9.00 -16.55
CA ILE A 93 -9.56 -9.54 -15.19
C ILE A 93 -8.65 -8.60 -14.38
N LEU A 94 -7.55 -8.15 -14.94
CA LEU A 94 -6.63 -7.22 -14.28
C LEU A 94 -7.28 -5.88 -13.99
N LEU A 95 -8.09 -5.37 -14.93
CA LEU A 95 -8.84 -4.14 -14.75
C LEU A 95 -9.85 -4.27 -13.60
N LEU A 96 -10.54 -5.40 -13.48
CA LEU A 96 -11.48 -5.66 -12.39
C LEU A 96 -10.76 -5.68 -11.04
N ILE A 97 -9.61 -6.33 -10.95
CA ILE A 97 -8.78 -6.35 -9.73
C ILE A 97 -8.33 -4.92 -9.37
N PHE A 98 -7.89 -4.15 -10.34
CA PHE A 98 -7.48 -2.76 -10.13
C PHE A 98 -8.62 -1.88 -9.62
N LEU A 99 -9.81 -2.00 -10.22
CA LEU A 99 -11.00 -1.28 -9.76
C LEU A 99 -11.38 -1.68 -8.33
N ALA A 100 -11.27 -2.95 -7.99
CA ALA A 100 -11.50 -3.42 -6.61
C ALA A 100 -10.52 -2.79 -5.63
N ILE A 101 -9.22 -2.75 -5.95
CA ILE A 101 -8.17 -2.14 -5.11
C ILE A 101 -8.47 -0.65 -4.88
N LEU A 102 -8.84 0.09 -5.93
CA LEU A 102 -9.21 1.50 -5.83
C LEU A 102 -10.49 1.71 -5.01
N PHE A 103 -11.52 0.93 -5.30
CA PHE A 103 -12.81 1.06 -4.61
C PHE A 103 -12.66 0.84 -3.11
N PHE A 104 -12.01 -0.24 -2.71
CA PHE A 104 -11.78 -0.52 -1.30
C PHE A 104 -10.82 0.49 -0.66
N GLY A 105 -9.80 0.96 -1.38
CA GLY A 105 -8.88 1.98 -0.88
C GLY A 105 -9.57 3.31 -0.58
N VAL A 106 -10.39 3.79 -1.50
CA VAL A 106 -11.15 5.04 -1.34
C VAL A 106 -12.25 4.89 -0.29
N PHE A 107 -12.95 3.76 -0.27
CA PHE A 107 -14.03 3.52 0.69
C PHE A 107 -13.52 3.40 2.13
N THR A 108 -12.40 2.72 2.34
CA THR A 108 -11.75 2.62 3.66
C THR A 108 -11.14 3.94 4.12
N GLY A 109 -10.76 4.83 3.19
CA GLY A 109 -10.32 6.19 3.51
C GLY A 109 -11.36 6.97 4.32
N GLY A 110 -12.64 6.89 3.93
CA GLY A 110 -13.74 7.48 4.70
C GLY A 110 -13.96 6.83 6.06
N SER A 111 -13.74 5.53 6.17
CA SER A 111 -13.83 4.80 7.45
C SER A 111 -12.68 5.16 8.40
N ILE A 112 -11.49 5.42 7.89
CA ILE A 112 -10.33 5.88 8.68
C ILE A 112 -10.63 7.21 9.34
N VAL A 113 -11.24 8.16 8.64
CA VAL A 113 -11.63 9.46 9.20
C VAL A 113 -12.57 9.26 10.38
N LYS A 114 -13.58 8.39 10.25
CA LYS A 114 -14.50 8.07 11.37
C LYS A 114 -13.79 7.45 12.56
N VAL A 115 -12.80 6.59 12.34
CA VAL A 115 -12.01 5.99 13.43
C VAL A 115 -11.17 7.05 14.12
N ILE A 116 -10.58 7.99 13.39
CA ILE A 116 -9.83 9.11 13.98
C ILE A 116 -10.74 10.00 14.82
N ASP A 117 -11.94 10.34 14.32
CA ASP A 117 -12.91 11.15 15.05
C ASP A 117 -13.35 10.46 16.34
N THR A 118 -13.68 9.17 16.28
CA THR A 118 -14.05 8.37 17.47
C THR A 118 -12.90 8.33 18.48
N PHE A 119 -11.67 8.15 17.99
CA PHE A 119 -10.48 8.15 18.82
C PHE A 119 -10.26 9.51 19.52
N THR A 120 -10.43 10.61 18.80
CA THR A 120 -10.29 11.97 19.33
C THR A 120 -11.32 12.21 20.45
N ILE A 121 -12.54 11.72 20.28
CA ILE A 121 -13.59 11.81 21.32
C ILE A 121 -13.20 11.02 22.56
N ILE A 122 -12.76 9.77 22.39
CA ILE A 122 -12.34 8.90 23.51
C ILE A 122 -11.16 9.52 24.28
N VAL A 123 -10.17 10.06 23.59
CA VAL A 123 -9.03 10.75 24.22
C VAL A 123 -9.48 12.02 24.95
N GLY A 124 -10.40 12.78 24.35
CA GLY A 124 -10.98 13.95 24.99
C GLY A 124 -11.68 13.59 26.31
N ASP A 125 -12.47 12.54 26.31
CA ASP A 125 -13.19 12.06 27.52
C ASP A 125 -12.23 11.53 28.59
N LEU A 126 -11.14 10.86 28.19
CA LEU A 126 -10.11 10.34 29.11
C LEU A 126 -9.30 11.45 29.78
N PHE A 127 -9.02 12.54 29.07
CA PHE A 127 -8.25 13.68 29.60
C PHE A 127 -9.10 14.82 30.11
N GLY A 128 -10.43 14.72 30.09
CA GLY A 128 -11.37 15.70 30.62
C GLY A 128 -11.37 17.04 29.89
N VAL A 129 -11.09 17.00 28.59
CA VAL A 129 -11.04 18.18 27.75
C VAL A 129 -12.26 18.26 26.83
#